data_68e7a7517df9889be7d83eb4121797f7
#
_entry.id   68e7a7517df9889be7d83eb4121797f7
#
_cell.length_a   1.000
_cell.length_b   1.000
_cell.length_c   1.000
_cell.angle_alpha   90.00
_cell.angle_beta   90.00
_cell.angle_gamma   90.00
#
_symmetry.space_group_name_H-M   'P 1'
#
loop_
_entity.id
_entity.type
_entity.pdbx_description
1 polymer ?
#
loop_
_entity_poly.entity_id
_entity_poly.type
_entity_poly.pdbx_seq_one_letter_code
_entity_poly.pdbx_strand_id
1 'polypeptide(L)'
;AERPLLVRWGDSHSAALSPLLRELATSRRLPIWQASLAGCPPLLGMLEKDNCLRFNQQMLEFVEQQRPGGVILAGRWDMYIYGDSQDGTRNILREPDDTPDSSIAEALLRQRLSGMIERLNAADVHVWLVKDVPLLPFKAPARLVRLSLSGEDVGRARFPFAEHAARVAYVNALFDALAEGNPRVSVLDPSSVLCDGLDCFAERDGWSLYMDNNHL
;
A
#
# COMPACT_ATOMS: atom_id res chain seq x y z
N ALA A 1 -8.79 -24.60 14.31
CA ALA A 1 -7.69 -23.86 13.70
C ALA A 1 -7.32 -22.71 14.63
N GLU A 2 -6.04 -22.44 14.80
CA GLU A 2 -5.56 -21.31 15.61
C GLU A 2 -6.01 -20.00 14.92
N ARG A 3 -6.54 -19.08 15.70
CA ARG A 3 -7.03 -17.78 15.21
C ARG A 3 -5.83 -16.99 14.68
N PRO A 4 -5.87 -16.44 13.45
CA PRO A 4 -4.76 -15.61 12.95
C PRO A 4 -4.58 -14.39 13.84
N LEU A 5 -3.33 -14.05 14.16
CA LEU A 5 -3.05 -12.84 14.91
C LEU A 5 -3.17 -11.61 13.99
N LEU A 6 -2.65 -11.73 12.78
CA LEU A 6 -2.67 -10.66 11.77
C LEU A 6 -3.14 -11.19 10.42
N VAL A 7 -3.85 -10.35 9.67
CA VAL A 7 -4.19 -10.57 8.27
C VAL A 7 -3.65 -9.41 7.44
N ARG A 8 -2.83 -9.69 6.43
CA ARG A 8 -2.45 -8.71 5.42
C ARG A 8 -3.40 -8.79 4.23
N TRP A 9 -3.92 -7.65 3.81
CA TRP A 9 -4.89 -7.52 2.73
C TRP A 9 -4.57 -6.34 1.83
N GLY A 10 -4.56 -6.54 0.51
CA GLY A 10 -4.34 -5.48 -0.46
C GLY A 10 -3.99 -5.93 -1.87
N ASP A 11 -3.33 -5.06 -2.63
CA ASP A 11 -2.91 -5.29 -4.01
C ASP A 11 -1.48 -5.88 -4.13
N SER A 12 -0.80 -5.64 -5.28
CA SER A 12 0.58 -6.08 -5.50
C SER A 12 1.59 -5.42 -4.56
N HIS A 13 1.35 -4.17 -4.14
CA HIS A 13 2.21 -3.50 -3.15
C HIS A 13 2.08 -4.14 -1.78
N SER A 14 0.87 -4.56 -1.41
CA SER A 14 0.67 -5.41 -0.25
C SER A 14 1.44 -6.73 -0.39
N ALA A 15 1.40 -7.38 -1.58
CA ALA A 15 2.15 -8.60 -1.82
C ALA A 15 3.68 -8.42 -1.67
N ALA A 16 4.21 -7.28 -2.04
CA ALA A 16 5.63 -6.94 -1.90
C ALA A 16 6.12 -6.94 -0.44
N LEU A 17 5.23 -6.77 0.54
CA LEU A 17 5.56 -6.89 1.97
C LEU A 17 5.73 -8.35 2.46
N SER A 18 5.53 -9.35 1.59
CA SER A 18 5.57 -10.77 2.00
C SER A 18 6.90 -11.22 2.60
N PRO A 19 8.08 -10.80 2.11
CA PRO A 19 9.35 -11.18 2.72
C PRO A 19 9.48 -10.66 4.16
N LEU A 20 9.13 -9.39 4.37
CA LEU A 20 9.15 -8.75 5.70
C LEU A 20 8.20 -9.46 6.67
N LEU A 21 6.97 -9.70 6.24
CA LEU A 21 5.97 -10.34 7.10
C LEU A 21 6.29 -11.81 7.38
N ARG A 22 6.97 -12.51 6.46
CA ARG A 22 7.47 -13.87 6.70
C ARG A 22 8.55 -13.86 7.77
N GLU A 23 9.50 -12.95 7.68
CA GLU A 23 10.54 -12.80 8.69
C GLU A 23 9.93 -12.48 10.06
N LEU A 24 8.99 -11.55 10.13
CA LEU A 24 8.27 -11.21 11.35
C LEU A 24 7.50 -12.42 11.90
N ALA A 25 6.78 -13.16 11.06
CA ALA A 25 6.03 -14.34 11.44
C ALA A 25 6.95 -15.42 12.04
N THR A 26 8.11 -15.64 11.41
CA THR A 26 9.08 -16.64 11.86
C THR A 26 9.79 -16.21 13.15
N SER A 27 10.34 -15.00 13.20
CA SER A 27 11.13 -14.51 14.33
C SER A 27 10.29 -14.31 15.59
N ARG A 28 9.02 -13.94 15.43
CA ARG A 28 8.08 -13.68 16.54
C ARG A 28 7.09 -14.83 16.79
N ARG A 29 7.11 -15.88 15.95
CA ARG A 29 6.15 -17.01 15.99
C ARG A 29 4.70 -16.52 15.92
N LEU A 30 4.42 -15.56 15.01
CA LEU A 30 3.11 -14.96 14.85
C LEU A 30 2.38 -15.61 13.67
N PRO A 31 1.13 -16.08 13.83
CA PRO A 31 0.31 -16.55 12.72
C PRO A 31 -0.18 -15.35 11.89
N ILE A 32 0.47 -15.13 10.75
CA ILE A 32 0.11 -14.05 9.80
C ILE A 32 -0.46 -14.68 8.54
N TRP A 33 -1.69 -14.31 8.19
CA TRP A 33 -2.31 -14.70 6.92
C TRP A 33 -2.16 -13.59 5.90
N GLN A 34 -1.96 -13.96 4.66
CA GLN A 34 -1.66 -13.00 3.59
C GLN A 34 -2.59 -13.24 2.41
N ALA A 35 -3.32 -12.20 2.00
CA ALA A 35 -4.18 -12.21 0.83
C ALA A 35 -3.93 -10.95 0.00
N SER A 36 -3.77 -11.12 -1.32
CA SER A 36 -3.60 -9.99 -2.23
C SER A 36 -4.14 -10.33 -3.62
N LEU A 37 -4.64 -9.31 -4.30
CA LEU A 37 -5.07 -9.38 -5.69
C LEU A 37 -4.50 -8.17 -6.44
N ALA A 38 -3.65 -8.41 -7.44
CA ALA A 38 -2.98 -7.33 -8.19
C ALA A 38 -3.98 -6.31 -8.75
N GLY A 39 -3.67 -5.01 -8.58
CA GLY A 39 -4.52 -3.91 -9.02
C GLY A 39 -5.89 -3.84 -8.34
N CYS A 40 -6.01 -4.42 -7.14
CA CYS A 40 -7.23 -4.42 -6.34
C CYS A 40 -6.93 -3.81 -4.96
N PRO A 41 -7.25 -2.53 -4.73
CA PRO A 41 -7.07 -1.93 -3.42
C PRO A 41 -7.97 -2.61 -2.40
N PRO A 42 -7.57 -2.67 -1.12
CA PRO A 42 -8.40 -3.25 -0.07
C PRO A 42 -9.54 -2.29 0.31
N LEU A 43 -10.52 -2.18 -0.60
CA LEU A 43 -11.68 -1.28 -0.48
C LEU A 43 -12.94 -2.00 -0.96
N LEU A 44 -14.07 -1.69 -0.36
CA LEU A 44 -15.38 -2.16 -0.85
C LEU A 44 -15.88 -1.29 -2.01
N GLY A 45 -16.73 -1.88 -2.87
CA GLY A 45 -17.44 -1.13 -3.92
C GLY A 45 -16.59 -0.74 -5.14
N MET A 46 -15.54 -1.48 -5.46
CA MET A 46 -14.76 -1.35 -6.71
C MET A 46 -15.53 -2.00 -7.86
N LEU A 47 -16.43 -1.26 -8.50
CA LEU A 47 -17.46 -1.81 -9.38
C LEU A 47 -16.99 -2.26 -10.77
N GLU A 48 -15.87 -1.76 -11.28
CA GLU A 48 -15.41 -2.11 -12.63
C GLU A 48 -14.63 -3.44 -12.73
N LYS A 49 -14.35 -4.09 -11.61
CA LYS A 49 -13.60 -5.35 -11.56
C LYS A 49 -14.34 -6.34 -10.67
N ASP A 50 -15.22 -7.15 -11.26
CA ASP A 50 -16.01 -8.17 -10.54
C ASP A 50 -15.18 -9.07 -9.62
N ASN A 51 -13.96 -9.43 -10.05
CA ASN A 51 -13.04 -10.23 -9.25
C ASN A 51 -12.51 -9.46 -8.03
N CYS A 52 -12.23 -8.16 -8.16
CA CYS A 52 -11.80 -7.31 -7.06
C CYS A 52 -12.93 -7.10 -6.05
N LEU A 53 -14.14 -6.81 -6.54
CA LEU A 53 -15.32 -6.68 -5.68
C LEU A 53 -15.55 -7.95 -4.85
N ARG A 54 -15.59 -9.12 -5.50
CA ARG A 54 -15.76 -10.40 -4.81
C ARG A 54 -14.63 -10.70 -3.84
N PHE A 55 -13.38 -10.45 -4.23
CA PHE A 55 -12.22 -10.64 -3.36
C PHE A 55 -12.34 -9.81 -2.09
N ASN A 56 -12.66 -8.52 -2.21
CA ASN A 56 -12.76 -7.64 -1.05
C ASN A 56 -13.97 -7.97 -0.16
N GLN A 57 -15.10 -8.39 -0.73
CA GLN A 57 -16.25 -8.87 0.04
C GLN A 57 -15.88 -10.13 0.85
N GLN A 58 -15.27 -11.13 0.21
CA GLN A 58 -14.83 -12.36 0.86
C GLN A 58 -13.79 -12.09 1.95
N MET A 59 -12.86 -11.17 1.70
CA MET A 59 -11.87 -10.80 2.70
C MET A 59 -12.49 -10.13 3.92
N LEU A 60 -13.45 -9.24 3.71
CA LEU A 60 -14.13 -8.59 4.83
C LEU A 60 -14.95 -9.59 5.65
N GLU A 61 -15.75 -10.44 4.99
CA GLU A 61 -16.49 -11.52 5.65
C GLU A 61 -15.56 -12.45 6.43
N PHE A 62 -14.44 -12.82 5.83
CA PHE A 62 -13.41 -13.63 6.49
C PHE A 62 -12.87 -12.96 7.75
N VAL A 63 -12.51 -11.67 7.68
CA VAL A 63 -11.98 -10.94 8.84
C VAL A 63 -13.04 -10.77 9.93
N GLU A 64 -14.29 -10.48 9.56
CA GLU A 64 -15.41 -10.37 10.50
C GLU A 64 -15.71 -11.70 11.21
N GLN A 65 -15.56 -12.82 10.51
CA GLN A 65 -15.76 -14.17 11.07
C GLN A 65 -14.59 -14.61 11.96
N GLN A 66 -13.36 -14.41 11.48
CA GLN A 66 -12.15 -14.87 12.20
C GLN A 66 -11.76 -13.92 13.34
N ARG A 67 -12.12 -12.65 13.25
CA ARG A 67 -11.76 -11.59 14.21
C ARG A 67 -10.26 -11.65 14.58
N PRO A 68 -9.33 -11.47 13.62
CA PRO A 68 -7.91 -11.45 13.94
C PRO A 68 -7.60 -10.32 14.91
N GLY A 69 -6.44 -10.35 15.55
CA GLY A 69 -5.97 -9.25 16.38
C GLY A 69 -5.81 -7.95 15.58
N GLY A 70 -5.52 -8.07 14.27
CA GLY A 70 -5.49 -6.91 13.38
C GLY A 70 -5.39 -7.25 11.90
N VAL A 71 -5.61 -6.20 11.11
CA VAL A 71 -5.51 -6.23 9.65
C VAL A 71 -4.52 -5.17 9.17
N ILE A 72 -3.60 -5.57 8.30
CA ILE A 72 -2.67 -4.68 7.60
C ILE A 72 -3.24 -4.42 6.21
N LEU A 73 -3.68 -3.19 5.97
CA LEU A 73 -4.18 -2.71 4.67
C LEU A 73 -3.04 -2.00 3.94
N ALA A 74 -2.66 -2.52 2.81
CA ALA A 74 -1.60 -1.94 1.98
C ALA A 74 -1.97 -2.00 0.50
N GLY A 75 -1.58 -0.97 -0.23
CA GLY A 75 -1.83 -0.85 -1.66
C GLY A 75 -1.03 0.32 -2.24
N ARG A 76 -1.12 0.48 -3.55
CA ARG A 76 -0.61 1.67 -4.22
C ARG A 76 -1.71 2.73 -4.30
N TRP A 77 -1.95 3.39 -3.18
CA TRP A 77 -3.11 4.27 -2.99
C TRP A 77 -3.13 5.47 -3.94
N ASP A 78 -1.96 6.06 -4.22
CA ASP A 78 -1.80 7.17 -5.15
C ASP A 78 -2.31 6.83 -6.57
N MET A 79 -2.10 5.60 -7.02
CA MET A 79 -2.56 5.11 -8.32
C MET A 79 -4.08 5.10 -8.44
N TYR A 80 -4.77 4.83 -7.35
CA TYR A 80 -6.24 4.79 -7.33
C TYR A 80 -6.88 6.18 -7.30
N ILE A 81 -6.07 7.23 -7.14
CA ILE A 81 -6.50 8.64 -7.19
C ILE A 81 -6.03 9.29 -8.49
N TYR A 82 -4.75 9.15 -8.83
CA TYR A 82 -4.11 9.92 -9.89
C TYR A 82 -3.76 9.09 -11.14
N GLY A 83 -3.98 7.77 -11.09
CA GLY A 83 -3.54 6.87 -12.14
C GLY A 83 -2.02 6.71 -12.20
N ASP A 84 -1.55 6.07 -13.26
CA ASP A 84 -0.12 5.92 -13.51
C ASP A 84 0.24 6.00 -15.00
N SER A 85 1.55 6.00 -15.31
CA SER A 85 2.06 6.11 -16.67
C SER A 85 1.86 4.84 -17.52
N GLN A 86 1.57 3.70 -16.90
CA GLN A 86 1.38 2.43 -17.62
C GLN A 86 -0.09 2.18 -17.94
N ASP A 87 -0.95 2.33 -16.93
CA ASP A 87 -2.39 2.06 -17.01
C ASP A 87 -3.23 3.32 -17.23
N GLY A 88 -2.60 4.50 -17.26
CA GLY A 88 -3.28 5.78 -17.40
C GLY A 88 -4.29 6.00 -16.27
N THR A 89 -5.55 6.25 -16.63
CA THR A 89 -6.65 6.48 -15.68
C THR A 89 -7.44 5.23 -15.31
N ARG A 90 -7.05 4.06 -15.80
CA ARG A 90 -7.79 2.80 -15.67
C ARG A 90 -8.08 2.38 -14.23
N ASN A 91 -7.16 2.68 -13.32
CA ASN A 91 -7.27 2.29 -11.92
C ASN A 91 -7.85 3.39 -11.02
N ILE A 92 -8.16 4.57 -11.55
CA ILE A 92 -8.73 5.67 -10.77
C ILE A 92 -10.10 5.27 -10.26
N LEU A 93 -10.34 5.50 -8.95
CA LEU A 93 -11.62 5.25 -8.32
C LEU A 93 -12.71 6.11 -8.92
N ARG A 94 -13.83 5.50 -9.26
CA ARG A 94 -15.02 6.19 -9.80
C ARG A 94 -16.28 5.36 -9.55
N GLU A 95 -17.43 5.99 -9.66
CA GLU A 95 -18.70 5.28 -9.79
C GLU A 95 -18.89 4.80 -11.25
N PRO A 96 -19.78 3.82 -11.50
CA PRO A 96 -20.15 3.42 -12.86
C PRO A 96 -20.57 4.64 -13.68
N ASP A 97 -20.14 4.67 -14.94
CA ASP A 97 -20.46 5.74 -15.89
C ASP A 97 -19.77 7.10 -15.65
N ASP A 98 -19.01 7.26 -14.56
CA ASP A 98 -18.22 8.46 -14.32
C ASP A 98 -16.94 8.48 -15.18
N THR A 99 -16.54 9.68 -15.60
CA THR A 99 -15.20 9.90 -16.14
C THR A 99 -14.17 9.92 -15.00
N PRO A 100 -12.92 9.41 -15.23
CA PRO A 100 -11.87 9.47 -14.23
C PRO A 100 -11.58 10.91 -13.79
N ASP A 101 -11.72 11.17 -12.49
CA ASP A 101 -11.47 12.48 -11.87
C ASP A 101 -10.85 12.28 -10.50
N SER A 102 -9.74 12.96 -10.21
CA SER A 102 -9.00 12.78 -8.96
C SER A 102 -9.76 13.28 -7.73
N SER A 103 -10.57 14.33 -7.87
CA SER A 103 -11.35 14.86 -6.74
C SER A 103 -12.48 13.91 -6.35
N ILE A 104 -13.11 13.28 -7.33
CA ILE A 104 -14.09 12.20 -7.11
C ILE A 104 -13.40 11.00 -6.46
N ALA A 105 -12.24 10.59 -6.98
CA ALA A 105 -11.47 9.47 -6.47
C ALA A 105 -11.02 9.69 -5.01
N GLU A 106 -10.62 10.90 -4.65
CA GLU A 106 -10.29 11.30 -3.29
C GLU A 106 -11.48 11.15 -2.33
N ALA A 107 -12.64 11.64 -2.76
CA ALA A 107 -13.87 11.53 -1.98
C ALA A 107 -14.30 10.06 -1.78
N LEU A 108 -14.22 9.26 -2.83
CA LEU A 108 -14.54 7.83 -2.80
C LEU A 108 -13.56 7.04 -1.93
N LEU A 109 -12.25 7.32 -2.02
CA LEU A 109 -11.26 6.69 -1.16
C LEU A 109 -11.56 6.97 0.30
N ARG A 110 -11.79 8.22 0.66
CA ARG A 110 -12.16 8.62 2.03
C ARG A 110 -13.40 7.88 2.50
N GLN A 111 -14.49 7.94 1.75
CA GLN A 111 -15.77 7.33 2.12
C GLN A 111 -15.64 5.82 2.32
N ARG A 112 -15.05 5.13 1.35
CA ARG A 112 -14.98 3.66 1.35
C ARG A 112 -14.03 3.13 2.41
N LEU A 113 -12.87 3.80 2.59
CA LEU A 113 -11.89 3.42 3.60
C LEU A 113 -12.45 3.68 5.02
N SER A 114 -13.10 4.82 5.27
CA SER A 114 -13.75 5.11 6.55
C SER A 114 -14.79 4.05 6.90
N GLY A 115 -15.71 3.76 5.98
CA GLY A 115 -16.75 2.75 6.22
C GLY A 115 -16.19 1.34 6.43
N MET A 116 -15.07 0.99 5.77
CA MET A 116 -14.41 -0.29 6.01
C MET A 116 -13.73 -0.35 7.38
N ILE A 117 -13.04 0.73 7.79
CA ILE A 117 -12.42 0.83 9.12
C ILE A 117 -13.49 0.73 10.22
N GLU A 118 -14.62 1.40 10.06
CA GLU A 118 -15.74 1.31 11.01
C GLU A 118 -16.21 -0.15 11.18
N ARG A 119 -16.38 -0.90 10.09
CA ARG A 119 -16.77 -2.31 10.14
C ARG A 119 -15.72 -3.17 10.82
N LEU A 120 -14.43 -2.99 10.49
CA LEU A 120 -13.33 -3.72 11.11
C LEU A 120 -13.24 -3.43 12.62
N ASN A 121 -13.37 -2.18 13.00
CA ASN A 121 -13.35 -1.77 14.41
C ASN A 121 -14.57 -2.29 15.18
N ALA A 122 -15.76 -2.36 14.55
CA ALA A 122 -16.95 -2.98 15.14
C ALA A 122 -16.78 -4.49 15.38
N ALA A 123 -15.91 -5.15 14.59
CA ALA A 123 -15.52 -6.54 14.80
C ALA A 123 -14.36 -6.71 15.82
N ASP A 124 -13.94 -5.64 16.50
CA ASP A 124 -12.82 -5.61 17.45
C ASP A 124 -11.46 -5.89 16.81
N VAL A 125 -11.27 -5.47 15.55
CA VAL A 125 -10.05 -5.67 14.77
C VAL A 125 -9.27 -4.37 14.69
N HIS A 126 -7.97 -4.41 15.02
CA HIS A 126 -7.07 -3.28 14.85
C HIS A 126 -6.66 -3.14 13.38
N VAL A 127 -6.59 -1.91 12.86
CA VAL A 127 -6.25 -1.63 11.45
C VAL A 127 -4.90 -0.93 11.37
N TRP A 128 -3.96 -1.50 10.63
CA TRP A 128 -2.73 -0.83 10.21
C TRP A 128 -2.87 -0.37 8.77
N LEU A 129 -2.81 0.95 8.54
CA LEU A 129 -2.77 1.56 7.22
C LEU A 129 -1.32 1.75 6.82
N VAL A 130 -0.90 1.10 5.75
CA VAL A 130 0.46 1.27 5.20
C VAL A 130 0.42 2.35 4.13
N LYS A 131 1.16 3.46 4.31
CA LYS A 131 1.33 4.52 3.33
C LYS A 131 2.05 4.01 2.08
N ASP A 132 1.96 4.78 0.99
CA ASP A 132 2.63 4.43 -0.26
C ASP A 132 4.15 4.40 -0.09
N VAL A 133 4.80 3.43 -0.74
CA VAL A 133 6.24 3.46 -0.92
C VAL A 133 6.62 4.49 -2.00
N PRO A 134 7.82 5.10 -1.95
CA PRO A 134 8.25 6.04 -2.97
C PRO A 134 8.21 5.44 -4.37
N LEU A 135 7.54 6.14 -5.31
CA LEU A 135 7.53 5.79 -6.73
C LEU A 135 8.77 6.38 -7.40
N LEU A 136 9.68 5.52 -7.78
CA LEU A 136 10.91 5.93 -8.45
C LEU A 136 10.66 6.32 -9.92
N PRO A 137 11.32 7.35 -10.47
CA PRO A 137 11.21 7.71 -11.89
C PRO A 137 11.99 6.75 -12.82
N PHE A 138 12.55 5.69 -12.28
CA PHE A 138 13.35 4.69 -12.99
C PHE A 138 13.17 3.29 -12.37
N LYS A 139 13.41 2.25 -13.15
CA LYS A 139 13.48 0.87 -12.64
C LYS A 139 14.78 0.68 -11.86
N ALA A 140 14.68 0.44 -10.54
CA ALA A 140 15.83 0.39 -9.64
C ALA A 140 16.91 -0.62 -10.08
N PRO A 141 16.62 -1.90 -10.36
CA PRO A 141 17.66 -2.86 -10.77
C PRO A 141 18.40 -2.43 -12.04
N ALA A 142 17.66 -1.92 -13.04
CA ALA A 142 18.27 -1.47 -14.30
C ALA A 142 19.15 -0.23 -14.11
N ARG A 143 18.75 0.69 -13.22
CA ARG A 143 19.55 1.88 -12.88
C ARG A 143 20.84 1.50 -12.17
N LEU A 144 20.75 0.60 -11.19
CA LEU A 144 21.92 0.13 -10.43
C LEU A 144 22.93 -0.58 -11.32
N VAL A 145 22.48 -1.50 -12.20
CA VAL A 145 23.34 -2.18 -13.18
C VAL A 145 24.04 -1.16 -14.08
N ARG A 146 23.32 -0.14 -14.58
CA ARG A 146 23.92 0.90 -15.44
C ARG A 146 25.00 1.68 -14.71
N LEU A 147 24.75 2.14 -13.49
CA LEU A 147 25.73 2.87 -12.68
C LEU A 147 26.97 2.01 -12.41
N SER A 148 26.77 0.76 -12.00
CA SER A 148 27.86 -0.19 -11.75
C SER A 148 28.73 -0.44 -13.01
N LEU A 149 28.10 -0.65 -14.17
CA LEU A 149 28.83 -0.86 -15.44
C LEU A 149 29.60 0.39 -15.91
N SER A 150 29.13 1.59 -15.54
CA SER A 150 29.82 2.86 -15.84
C SER A 150 30.90 3.21 -14.82
N GLY A 151 31.11 2.39 -13.78
CA GLY A 151 32.02 2.72 -12.68
C GLY A 151 31.55 3.87 -11.80
N GLU A 152 30.25 4.20 -11.87
CA GLU A 152 29.63 5.24 -11.04
C GLU A 152 29.13 4.64 -9.72
N ASP A 153 29.07 5.49 -8.69
CA ASP A 153 28.51 5.11 -7.39
C ASP A 153 27.02 4.77 -7.51
N VAL A 154 26.65 3.55 -7.12
CA VAL A 154 25.26 3.07 -7.13
C VAL A 154 24.37 3.86 -6.17
N GLY A 155 24.92 4.43 -5.10
CA GLY A 155 24.23 5.33 -4.17
C GLY A 155 23.66 6.61 -4.83
N ARG A 156 24.04 6.90 -6.09
CA ARG A 156 23.38 7.95 -6.91
C ARG A 156 21.99 7.57 -7.42
N ALA A 157 21.55 6.34 -7.24
CA ALA A 157 20.18 5.92 -7.54
C ALA A 157 19.22 6.43 -6.46
N ARG A 158 18.98 7.74 -6.46
CA ARG A 158 18.15 8.48 -5.51
C ARG A 158 17.06 9.24 -6.22
N PHE A 159 16.06 9.64 -5.45
CA PHE A 159 14.89 10.37 -5.91
C PHE A 159 14.49 11.39 -4.82
N PRO A 160 14.19 12.66 -5.17
CA PRO A 160 13.86 13.68 -4.18
C PRO A 160 12.64 13.32 -3.33
N PHE A 161 12.79 13.30 -2.01
CA PHE A 161 11.68 13.04 -1.08
C PHE A 161 10.51 14.01 -1.28
N ALA A 162 10.78 15.27 -1.61
CA ALA A 162 9.74 16.27 -1.85
C ALA A 162 8.76 15.89 -2.97
N GLU A 163 9.23 15.20 -4.02
CA GLU A 163 8.39 14.74 -5.10
C GLU A 163 7.47 13.59 -4.65
N HIS A 164 8.00 12.65 -3.85
CA HIS A 164 7.19 11.61 -3.22
C HIS A 164 6.14 12.24 -2.29
N ALA A 165 6.57 13.10 -1.36
CA ALA A 165 5.68 13.74 -0.39
C ALA A 165 4.54 14.52 -1.05
N ALA A 166 4.83 15.26 -2.13
CA ALA A 166 3.81 15.99 -2.89
C ALA A 166 2.78 15.04 -3.51
N ARG A 167 3.25 13.93 -4.11
CA ARG A 167 2.37 12.96 -4.77
C ARG A 167 1.41 12.27 -3.81
N VAL A 168 1.86 11.92 -2.62
CA VAL A 168 1.08 11.15 -1.63
C VAL A 168 0.43 12.03 -0.56
N ALA A 169 0.48 13.36 -0.69
CA ALA A 169 0.04 14.31 0.33
C ALA A 169 -1.39 14.06 0.80
N TYR A 170 -2.32 13.84 -0.15
CA TYR A 170 -3.73 13.58 0.17
C TYR A 170 -3.89 12.26 0.95
N VAL A 171 -3.29 11.17 0.47
CA VAL A 171 -3.37 9.85 1.11
C VAL A 171 -2.80 9.91 2.53
N ASN A 172 -1.64 10.54 2.69
CA ASN A 172 -1.00 10.68 4.00
C ASN A 172 -1.88 11.46 4.97
N ALA A 173 -2.42 12.61 4.55
CA ALA A 173 -3.33 13.41 5.37
C ALA A 173 -4.63 12.65 5.71
N LEU A 174 -5.17 11.88 4.77
CA LEU A 174 -6.34 11.04 5.02
C LEU A 174 -6.04 9.97 6.08
N PHE A 175 -4.92 9.25 5.96
CA PHE A 175 -4.56 8.19 6.91
C PHE A 175 -4.31 8.73 8.32
N ASP A 176 -3.59 9.84 8.41
CA ASP A 176 -3.32 10.50 9.68
C ASP A 176 -4.64 10.96 10.32
N ALA A 177 -5.58 11.52 9.55
CA ALA A 177 -6.91 11.90 10.04
C ALA A 177 -7.77 10.71 10.48
N LEU A 178 -7.67 9.55 9.79
CA LEU A 178 -8.39 8.33 10.17
C LEU A 178 -7.83 7.67 11.44
N ALA A 179 -6.55 7.89 11.73
CA ALA A 179 -5.91 7.42 12.96
C ALA A 179 -6.12 8.38 14.14
N GLU A 180 -6.32 9.67 13.86
CA GLU A 180 -6.52 10.68 14.90
C GLU A 180 -7.76 10.36 15.75
N GLY A 181 -7.56 10.22 17.05
CA GLY A 181 -8.64 9.88 17.98
C GLY A 181 -9.19 8.45 17.87
N ASN A 182 -8.65 7.62 16.99
CA ASN A 182 -9.05 6.22 16.86
C ASN A 182 -7.94 5.26 17.33
N PRO A 183 -8.01 4.75 18.59
CA PRO A 183 -6.96 3.88 19.14
C PRO A 183 -6.85 2.51 18.45
N ARG A 184 -7.78 2.18 17.54
CA ARG A 184 -7.77 0.95 16.75
C ARG A 184 -7.24 1.14 15.34
N VAL A 185 -6.72 2.32 15.00
CA VAL A 185 -6.07 2.60 13.73
C VAL A 185 -4.64 3.06 13.98
N SER A 186 -3.70 2.46 13.28
CA SER A 186 -2.29 2.87 13.27
C SER A 186 -1.82 3.08 11.84
N VAL A 187 -0.91 4.01 11.65
CA VAL A 187 -0.30 4.30 10.35
C VAL A 187 1.14 3.80 10.33
N LEU A 188 1.51 3.09 9.28
CA LEU A 188 2.88 2.67 9.01
C LEU A 188 3.38 3.44 7.78
N ASP A 189 4.50 4.12 7.94
CA ASP A 189 5.09 4.95 6.89
C ASP A 189 6.43 4.35 6.41
N PRO A 190 6.45 3.66 5.25
CA PRO A 190 7.68 3.10 4.68
C PRO A 190 8.73 4.16 4.35
N SER A 191 8.33 5.41 4.06
CA SER A 191 9.27 6.48 3.74
C SER A 191 10.23 6.78 4.89
N SER A 192 9.82 6.51 6.13
CA SER A 192 10.67 6.68 7.31
C SER A 192 11.94 5.83 7.32
N VAL A 193 11.96 4.75 6.53
CA VAL A 193 13.13 3.85 6.38
C VAL A 193 13.70 3.83 4.97
N LEU A 194 12.95 4.32 3.99
CA LEU A 194 13.36 4.36 2.58
C LEU A 194 13.92 5.73 2.16
N CYS A 195 13.74 6.76 3.00
CA CYS A 195 14.17 8.13 2.72
C CYS A 195 14.89 8.74 3.94
N ASP A 196 15.66 9.81 3.73
CA ASP A 196 16.36 10.56 4.79
C ASP A 196 15.79 11.97 5.01
N GLY A 197 14.66 12.27 4.38
CA GLY A 197 14.03 13.59 4.39
C GLY A 197 14.46 14.52 3.25
N LEU A 198 15.55 14.21 2.56
CA LEU A 198 16.02 14.88 1.34
C LEU A 198 15.79 14.00 0.12
N ASP A 199 16.26 12.77 0.18
CA ASP A 199 16.18 11.78 -0.89
C ASP A 199 15.54 10.48 -0.42
N CYS A 200 14.93 9.76 -1.35
CA CYS A 200 14.54 8.36 -1.20
C CYS A 200 15.52 7.47 -1.97
N PHE A 201 15.87 6.33 -1.39
CA PHE A 201 16.92 5.46 -1.89
C PHE A 201 16.36 4.29 -2.69
N ALA A 202 17.01 3.97 -3.81
CA ALA A 202 16.68 2.79 -4.60
C ALA A 202 17.56 1.57 -4.20
N GLU A 203 18.61 1.79 -3.39
CA GLU A 203 19.55 0.77 -2.96
C GLU A 203 19.95 0.94 -1.50
N ARG A 204 20.47 -0.14 -0.92
CA ARG A 204 21.15 -0.14 0.38
C ARG A 204 22.24 -1.22 0.38
N ASP A 205 23.45 -0.83 0.74
CA ASP A 205 24.61 -1.73 0.80
C ASP A 205 24.88 -2.49 -0.52
N GLY A 206 24.61 -1.83 -1.66
CA GLY A 206 24.76 -2.39 -3.00
C GLY A 206 23.58 -3.26 -3.47
N TRP A 207 22.55 -3.44 -2.66
CA TRP A 207 21.36 -4.22 -3.01
C TRP A 207 20.20 -3.32 -3.42
N SER A 208 19.47 -3.73 -4.45
CA SER A 208 18.23 -3.05 -4.83
C SER A 208 17.18 -3.20 -3.74
N LEU A 209 16.56 -2.09 -3.33
CA LEU A 209 15.41 -2.07 -2.42
C LEU A 209 14.09 -2.33 -3.17
N TYR A 210 14.10 -2.26 -4.50
CA TYR A 210 12.91 -2.41 -5.33
C TYR A 210 13.12 -3.51 -6.38
N MET A 211 12.05 -4.23 -6.71
CA MET A 211 12.00 -5.17 -7.83
C MET A 211 11.84 -4.45 -9.17
N ASP A 212 11.24 -3.28 -9.18
CA ASP A 212 11.03 -2.42 -10.35
C ASP A 212 11.17 -0.93 -9.98
N ASN A 213 10.15 -0.10 -10.24
CA ASN A 213 10.13 1.31 -9.87
C ASN A 213 9.19 1.64 -8.69
N ASN A 214 8.42 0.68 -8.20
CA ASN A 214 7.42 0.90 -7.16
C ASN A 214 7.19 -0.29 -6.21
N HIS A 215 7.57 -1.51 -6.55
CA HIS A 215 7.47 -2.68 -5.66
C HIS A 215 8.79 -2.92 -4.91
N LEU A 216 8.72 -3.10 -3.59
CA LEU A 216 9.86 -3.50 -2.75
C LEU A 216 10.22 -4.97 -2.95
#